data_4c97f48c79886e02c21c8e0b5aabf5e1
#
_entry.id   4c97f48c79886e02c21c8e0b5aabf5e1
#
_cell.length_a   1.000
_cell.length_b   1.000
_cell.length_c   1.000
_cell.angle_alpha   90.00
_cell.angle_beta   90.00
_cell.angle_gamma   90.00
#
_symmetry.space_group_name_H-M   'P 1'
#
loop_
_entity.id
_entity.type
_entity.pdbx_description
1 polymer ?
#
loop_
_entity_poly.entity_id
_entity_poly.type
_entity_poly.pdbx_seq_one_letter_code
_entity_poly.pdbx_strand_id
1 'polypeptide(L)'
;FEPINEHIKAGKPVFGTCAGMILLAQRLENDPNVYFGALDATVRRNAYGRQLGSFMATENVATFHADGTPAGVIENFPLVFIRGPFVAETGANARVMCEANGNTVALQQGRILATAFHPEITPDTRIHEFFLII
;
A
#
# COMPACT_ATOMS: atom_id res chain seq x y z
N PHE A 1 -3.16 -7.35 -18.86
CA PHE A 1 -3.79 -7.06 -17.56
C PHE A 1 -4.83 -8.12 -17.15
N GLU A 2 -5.40 -8.85 -18.08
CA GLU A 2 -6.40 -9.87 -17.75
C GLU A 2 -5.89 -10.95 -16.79
N PRO A 3 -4.67 -11.48 -16.93
CA PRO A 3 -4.16 -12.45 -15.97
C PRO A 3 -4.04 -11.90 -14.55
N ILE A 4 -3.68 -10.62 -14.40
CA ILE A 4 -3.58 -9.97 -13.10
C ILE A 4 -4.97 -9.77 -12.51
N ASN A 5 -5.94 -9.32 -13.32
CA ASN A 5 -7.33 -9.17 -12.89
C ASN A 5 -7.91 -10.50 -12.40
N GLU A 6 -7.66 -11.58 -13.12
CA GLU A 6 -8.12 -12.91 -12.73
C GLU A 6 -7.51 -13.36 -11.42
N HIS A 7 -6.21 -13.09 -11.24
CA HIS A 7 -5.49 -13.39 -9.99
C HIS A 7 -6.13 -12.67 -8.81
N ILE A 8 -6.42 -11.38 -8.96
CA ILE A 8 -7.05 -10.57 -7.93
C ILE A 8 -8.46 -11.07 -7.61
N LYS A 9 -9.26 -11.34 -8.64
CA LYS A 9 -10.63 -11.83 -8.47
C LYS A 9 -10.68 -13.20 -7.80
N ALA A 10 -9.64 -14.00 -7.99
CA ALA A 10 -9.52 -15.31 -7.34
C ALA A 10 -9.14 -15.21 -5.85
N GLY A 11 -8.92 -14.02 -5.32
CA GLY A 11 -8.56 -13.81 -3.92
C GLY A 11 -7.12 -14.15 -3.59
N LYS A 12 -6.26 -14.22 -4.60
CA LYS A 12 -4.84 -14.54 -4.41
C LYS A 12 -4.06 -13.32 -3.95
N PRO A 13 -2.94 -13.51 -3.23
CA PRO A 13 -2.15 -12.40 -2.70
C PRO A 13 -1.59 -11.48 -3.80
N VAL A 14 -1.67 -10.17 -3.55
CA VAL A 14 -1.13 -9.13 -4.44
C VAL A 14 -0.44 -8.07 -3.59
N PHE A 15 0.72 -7.66 -4.02
CA PHE A 15 1.50 -6.62 -3.34
C PHE A 15 1.86 -5.53 -4.35
N GLY A 16 1.31 -4.33 -4.17
CA GLY A 16 1.62 -3.18 -5.00
C GLY A 16 2.44 -2.15 -4.25
N THR A 17 3.59 -1.76 -4.80
CA THR A 17 4.44 -0.73 -4.22
C THR A 17 4.43 0.50 -5.13
N CYS A 18 4.34 1.69 -4.55
CA CYS A 18 4.40 2.97 -5.25
C CYS A 18 3.37 3.04 -6.40
N ALA A 19 3.81 2.92 -7.65
CA ALA A 19 2.92 2.89 -8.82
C ALA A 19 1.91 1.74 -8.73
N GLY A 20 2.28 0.62 -8.08
CA GLY A 20 1.37 -0.50 -7.85
C GLY A 20 0.17 -0.12 -6.98
N MET A 21 0.35 0.76 -6.01
CA MET A 21 -0.76 1.28 -5.22
C MET A 21 -1.75 2.05 -6.11
N ILE A 22 -1.22 2.85 -7.04
CA ILE A 22 -2.04 3.60 -7.99
C ILE A 22 -2.86 2.65 -8.86
N LEU A 23 -2.23 1.58 -9.35
CA LEU A 23 -2.90 0.60 -10.20
C LEU A 23 -3.99 -0.17 -9.46
N LEU A 24 -3.82 -0.43 -8.17
CA LEU A 24 -4.78 -1.18 -7.37
C LEU A 24 -5.97 -0.35 -6.90
N ALA A 25 -5.82 0.96 -6.79
CA ALA A 25 -6.82 1.84 -6.18
C ALA A 25 -8.14 1.85 -6.95
N GLN A 26 -9.24 1.87 -6.22
CA GLN A 26 -10.57 2.05 -6.79
C GLN A 26 -10.80 3.49 -7.26
N ARG A 27 -10.13 4.44 -6.64
CA ARG A 27 -10.30 5.86 -6.93
C ARG A 27 -8.94 6.56 -6.95
N LEU A 28 -8.76 7.46 -7.89
CA LEU A 28 -7.60 8.34 -7.96
C LEU A 28 -8.07 9.78 -7.82
N GLU A 29 -7.41 10.55 -6.97
CA GLU A 29 -7.76 11.95 -6.77
C GLU A 29 -7.50 12.76 -8.05
N ASN A 30 -8.52 13.48 -8.52
CA ASN A 30 -8.46 14.30 -9.74
C ASN A 30 -8.15 13.51 -11.02
N ASP A 31 -8.48 12.22 -11.04
CA ASP A 31 -8.25 11.37 -12.21
C ASP A 31 -9.40 10.37 -12.31
N PRO A 32 -10.15 10.34 -13.44
CA PRO A 32 -11.27 9.42 -13.59
C PRO A 32 -10.86 7.98 -13.91
N ASN A 33 -9.58 7.73 -14.17
CA ASN A 33 -9.12 6.41 -14.56
C ASN A 33 -9.15 5.44 -13.38
N VAL A 34 -9.51 4.19 -13.67
CA VAL A 34 -9.45 3.08 -12.74
C VAL A 34 -8.79 1.92 -13.48
N TYR A 35 -7.75 1.34 -12.89
CA TYR A 35 -7.02 0.23 -13.52
C TYR A 35 -7.55 -1.10 -13.00
N PHE A 36 -6.99 -1.64 -11.92
CA PHE A 36 -7.51 -2.88 -11.34
C PHE A 36 -8.71 -2.66 -10.43
N GLY A 37 -8.78 -1.52 -9.76
CA GLY A 37 -9.93 -1.15 -8.95
C GLY A 37 -10.22 -2.09 -7.78
N ALA A 38 -9.18 -2.67 -7.19
CA ALA A 38 -9.33 -3.71 -6.18
C ALA A 38 -9.19 -3.20 -4.75
N LEU A 39 -8.50 -2.09 -4.55
CA LEU A 39 -8.21 -1.53 -3.23
C LEU A 39 -9.18 -0.39 -2.93
N ASP A 40 -9.94 -0.52 -1.85
CA ASP A 40 -10.95 0.48 -1.44
C ASP A 40 -10.30 1.71 -0.81
N ALA A 41 -9.73 2.53 -1.66
CA ALA A 41 -9.05 3.75 -1.25
C ALA A 41 -9.02 4.77 -2.37
N THR A 42 -8.91 6.05 -1.98
CA THR A 42 -8.62 7.15 -2.89
C THR A 42 -7.14 7.48 -2.75
N VAL A 43 -6.41 7.42 -3.83
CA VAL A 43 -4.96 7.62 -3.85
C VAL A 43 -4.63 8.92 -4.58
N ARG A 44 -3.73 9.70 -3.99
CA ARG A 44 -3.20 10.92 -4.58
C ARG A 44 -1.84 10.64 -5.20
N ARG A 45 -1.71 10.90 -6.50
CA ARG A 45 -0.44 10.78 -7.22
C ARG A 45 0.43 12.00 -6.92
N ASN A 46 1.74 11.82 -6.95
CA ASN A 46 2.71 12.91 -6.78
C ASN A 46 2.47 13.75 -5.52
N ALA A 47 2.15 13.06 -4.43
CA ALA A 47 1.67 13.66 -3.19
C ALA A 47 2.70 14.52 -2.48
N TYR A 48 3.99 14.25 -2.70
CA TYR A 48 5.06 14.90 -1.94
C TYR A 48 5.63 16.13 -2.62
N GLY A 49 5.15 16.46 -3.83
CA GLY A 49 5.61 17.62 -4.58
C GLY A 49 7.06 17.47 -5.03
N ARG A 50 7.57 18.56 -5.63
CA ARG A 50 8.93 18.56 -6.20
C ARG A 50 10.02 18.61 -5.13
N GLN A 51 9.71 19.20 -3.98
CA GLN A 51 10.69 19.46 -2.92
C GLN A 51 10.96 18.24 -2.05
N LEU A 52 10.04 17.28 -2.06
CA LEU A 52 10.10 16.06 -1.22
C LEU A 52 10.25 14.82 -2.09
N GLY A 53 11.15 14.88 -3.09
CA GLY A 53 11.30 13.81 -4.06
C GLY A 53 11.65 12.46 -3.44
N SER A 54 12.53 12.45 -2.45
CA SER A 54 12.97 11.23 -1.77
C SER A 54 13.22 11.53 -0.31
N PHE A 55 12.78 10.63 0.56
CA PHE A 55 13.10 10.75 1.99
C PHE A 55 12.97 9.39 2.66
N MET A 56 13.48 9.29 3.88
CA MET A 56 13.42 8.08 4.68
C MET A 56 12.72 8.37 6.02
N ALA A 57 12.04 7.35 6.53
CA ALA A 57 11.39 7.40 7.84
C ALA A 57 11.47 6.01 8.48
N THR A 58 11.14 5.93 9.76
CA THR A 58 11.02 4.65 10.47
C THR A 58 9.70 4.67 11.21
N GLU A 59 8.84 3.70 10.96
CA GLU A 59 7.51 3.63 11.55
C GLU A 59 7.12 2.19 11.84
N ASN A 60 6.11 2.03 12.70
CA ASN A 60 5.51 0.72 12.91
C ASN A 60 4.50 0.42 11.81
N VAL A 61 4.45 -0.84 11.40
CA VAL A 61 3.54 -1.31 10.35
C VAL A 61 2.60 -2.34 10.95
N ALA A 62 1.32 -2.00 11.04
CA ALA A 62 0.29 -2.93 11.51
C ALA A 62 -0.02 -3.95 10.44
N THR A 63 -0.21 -5.21 10.84
CA THR A 63 -0.57 -6.30 9.93
C THR A 63 -1.92 -6.86 10.33
N PHE A 64 -2.62 -7.41 9.33
CA PHE A 64 -3.97 -7.94 9.52
C PHE A 64 -4.10 -9.33 8.90
N HIS A 65 -5.00 -10.12 9.45
CA HIS A 65 -5.44 -11.35 8.80
C HIS A 65 -6.29 -11.02 7.58
N ALA A 66 -6.49 -11.99 6.70
CA ALA A 66 -7.29 -11.78 5.48
C ALA A 66 -8.73 -11.33 5.78
N ASP A 67 -9.25 -11.66 6.96
CA ASP A 67 -10.60 -11.24 7.38
C ASP A 67 -10.64 -9.82 7.96
N GLY A 68 -9.50 -9.14 8.04
CA GLY A 68 -9.39 -7.77 8.54
C GLY A 68 -9.14 -7.66 10.03
N THR A 69 -9.05 -8.76 10.77
CA THR A 69 -8.72 -8.71 12.20
C THR A 69 -7.23 -8.49 12.40
N PRO A 70 -6.82 -7.81 13.49
CA PRO A 70 -5.39 -7.53 13.73
C PRO A 70 -4.57 -8.82 13.86
N ALA A 71 -3.43 -8.87 13.18
CA ALA A 71 -2.49 -9.98 13.23
C ALA A 71 -1.26 -9.65 14.07
N GLY A 72 -0.71 -8.44 13.92
CA GLY A 72 0.48 -8.04 14.66
C GLY A 72 1.00 -6.68 14.23
N VAL A 73 2.21 -6.36 14.67
CA VAL A 73 2.88 -5.11 14.33
C VAL A 73 4.33 -5.40 14.00
N ILE A 74 4.77 -4.89 12.86
CA ILE A 74 6.20 -4.88 12.50
C ILE A 74 6.76 -3.57 13.04
N GLU A 75 7.62 -3.65 14.06
CA GLU A 75 8.14 -2.46 14.72
C GLU A 75 9.35 -1.89 13.98
N ASN A 76 9.44 -0.56 13.97
CA ASN A 76 10.61 0.17 13.47
C ASN A 76 11.01 -0.26 12.06
N PHE A 77 10.05 -0.32 11.15
CA PHE A 77 10.33 -0.68 9.77
C PHE A 77 10.88 0.53 9.02
N PRO A 78 11.96 0.38 8.23
CA PRO A 78 12.53 1.49 7.46
C PRO A 78 11.67 1.77 6.22
N LEU A 79 11.24 3.01 6.08
CA LEU A 79 10.44 3.46 4.95
C LEU A 79 11.31 4.27 4.01
N VAL A 80 11.41 3.86 2.75
CA VAL A 80 12.12 4.60 1.72
C VAL A 80 11.10 5.11 0.71
N PHE A 81 11.00 6.41 0.57
CA PHE A 81 10.08 7.07 -0.36
C PHE A 81 10.85 7.67 -1.52
N ILE A 82 10.41 7.35 -2.73
CA ILE A 82 10.95 7.92 -3.95
C ILE A 82 9.76 8.39 -4.78
N ARG A 83 9.37 9.68 -4.62
CA ARG A 83 8.27 10.30 -5.34
C ARG A 83 7.04 9.40 -5.42
N GLY A 84 6.45 9.12 -4.30
CA GLY A 84 5.33 8.20 -4.26
C GLY A 84 3.98 8.89 -4.15
N PRO A 85 2.91 8.11 -4.28
CA PRO A 85 1.57 8.52 -3.91
C PRO A 85 1.43 8.49 -2.39
N PHE A 86 0.32 9.00 -1.88
CA PHE A 86 -0.18 8.59 -0.58
C PHE A 86 -1.68 8.37 -0.65
N VAL A 87 -2.23 7.78 0.40
CA VAL A 87 -3.66 7.52 0.48
C VAL A 87 -4.35 8.78 0.98
N ALA A 88 -5.20 9.37 0.14
CA ALA A 88 -5.99 10.53 0.52
C ALA A 88 -7.19 10.13 1.38
N GLU A 89 -7.77 8.96 1.11
CA GLU A 89 -8.95 8.48 1.82
C GLU A 89 -8.97 6.95 1.83
N THR A 90 -9.21 6.36 3.00
CA THR A 90 -9.30 4.91 3.17
C THR A 90 -10.77 4.51 3.28
N GLY A 91 -11.23 3.61 2.42
CA GLY A 91 -12.57 3.07 2.49
C GLY A 91 -12.75 2.04 3.61
N ALA A 92 -13.99 1.62 3.83
CA ALA A 92 -14.34 0.74 4.94
C ALA A 92 -13.74 -0.67 4.83
N ASN A 93 -13.42 -1.10 3.61
CA ASN A 93 -12.92 -2.45 3.35
C ASN A 93 -11.40 -2.59 3.49
N ALA A 94 -10.69 -1.48 3.61
CA ALA A 94 -9.23 -1.48 3.76
C ALA A 94 -8.82 -1.14 5.19
N ARG A 95 -7.63 -1.60 5.58
CA ARG A 95 -7.06 -1.35 6.89
C ARG A 95 -5.75 -0.57 6.75
N VAL A 96 -5.58 0.46 7.58
CA VAL A 96 -4.35 1.24 7.58
C VAL A 96 -3.24 0.44 8.25
N MET A 97 -2.17 0.17 7.51
CA MET A 97 -0.99 -0.50 8.05
C MET A 97 0.03 0.47 8.61
N CYS A 98 0.19 1.62 7.97
CA CYS A 98 1.28 2.55 8.32
C CYS A 98 0.92 3.99 7.96
N GLU A 99 1.29 4.90 8.84
CA GLU A 99 1.23 6.34 8.60
C GLU A 99 2.62 6.93 8.78
N ALA A 100 2.94 7.93 7.97
CA ALA A 100 4.19 8.65 8.05
C ALA A 100 3.94 10.12 7.74
N ASN A 101 4.48 11.01 8.55
CA ASN A 101 4.32 12.46 8.38
C ASN A 101 2.85 12.88 8.25
N GLY A 102 1.95 12.22 8.98
CA GLY A 102 0.53 12.52 8.96
C GLY A 102 -0.25 11.96 7.78
N ASN A 103 0.41 11.20 6.90
CA ASN A 103 -0.22 10.61 5.72
C ASN A 103 -0.29 9.09 5.84
N THR A 104 -1.38 8.50 5.33
CA THR A 104 -1.48 7.05 5.22
C THR A 104 -0.62 6.58 4.04
N VAL A 105 0.31 5.67 4.31
CA VAL A 105 1.30 5.23 3.32
C VAL A 105 1.31 3.73 3.09
N ALA A 106 0.48 2.97 3.78
CA ALA A 106 0.33 1.53 3.54
C ALA A 106 -1.06 1.05 3.95
N LEU A 107 -1.63 0.18 3.13
CA LEU A 107 -2.95 -0.40 3.35
C LEU A 107 -2.92 -1.91 3.12
N GLN A 108 -3.80 -2.61 3.84
CA GLN A 108 -4.11 -4.01 3.57
C GLN A 108 -5.61 -4.17 3.40
N GLN A 109 -6.00 -4.90 2.37
CA GLN A 109 -7.39 -5.31 2.15
C GLN A 109 -7.39 -6.78 1.80
N GLY A 110 -7.80 -7.63 2.75
CA GLY A 110 -7.72 -9.07 2.56
C GLY A 110 -6.27 -9.51 2.32
N ARG A 111 -6.02 -10.08 1.14
CA ARG A 111 -4.68 -10.50 0.71
C ARG A 111 -4.00 -9.49 -0.21
N ILE A 112 -4.49 -8.27 -0.24
CA ILE A 112 -3.90 -7.18 -1.02
C ILE A 112 -3.11 -6.29 -0.08
N LEU A 113 -1.83 -6.09 -0.36
CA LEU A 113 -0.98 -5.10 0.31
C LEU A 113 -0.62 -4.01 -0.68
N ALA A 114 -0.64 -2.77 -0.21
CA ALA A 114 -0.21 -1.63 -1.02
C ALA A 114 0.61 -0.67 -0.16
N THR A 115 1.77 -0.28 -0.65
CA THR A 115 2.65 0.67 0.03
C THR A 115 3.02 1.83 -0.89
N ALA A 116 3.10 3.02 -0.32
CA ALA A 116 3.60 4.20 -1.01
C ALA A 116 5.13 4.25 -0.98
N PHE A 117 5.75 3.54 -0.07
CA PHE A 117 7.21 3.42 0.05
C PHE A 117 7.70 2.15 -0.65
N HIS A 118 9.01 2.02 -0.75
CA HIS A 118 9.68 0.92 -1.46
C HIS A 118 10.36 -0.04 -0.47
N PRO A 119 9.64 -1.04 0.08
CA PRO A 119 10.27 -1.98 1.01
C PRO A 119 11.34 -2.84 0.35
N GLU A 120 11.27 -3.01 -0.97
CA GLU A 120 12.24 -3.81 -1.72
C GLU A 120 13.64 -3.15 -1.78
N ILE A 121 13.75 -1.84 -1.51
CA ILE A 121 15.03 -1.13 -1.53
C ILE A 121 15.80 -1.33 -0.23
N THR A 122 15.13 -1.68 0.85
CA THR A 122 15.76 -1.91 2.13
C THR A 122 16.12 -3.38 2.32
N PRO A 123 17.12 -3.73 3.17
CA PRO A 123 17.41 -5.13 3.50
C PRO A 123 16.40 -5.75 4.47
N ASP A 124 15.44 -4.98 4.97
CA ASP A 124 14.43 -5.48 5.89
C ASP A 124 13.34 -6.25 5.12
N THR A 125 13.26 -7.55 5.34
CA THR A 125 12.38 -8.45 4.61
C THR A 125 11.06 -8.72 5.31
N ARG A 126 10.77 -8.08 6.46
CA ARG A 126 9.63 -8.45 7.29
C ARG A 126 8.28 -8.23 6.62
N ILE A 127 8.12 -7.18 5.80
CA ILE A 127 6.86 -6.99 5.06
C ILE A 127 6.71 -8.08 3.99
N HIS A 128 7.79 -8.41 3.28
CA HIS A 128 7.76 -9.47 2.27
C HIS A 128 7.47 -10.84 2.91
N GLU A 129 8.05 -11.11 4.08
CA GLU A 129 7.78 -12.33 4.82
C GLU A 129 6.31 -12.41 5.23
N PHE A 130 5.75 -11.30 5.70
CA PHE A 130 4.33 -11.24 6.02
C PHE A 130 3.47 -11.51 4.79
N PHE A 131 3.83 -10.90 3.65
CA PHE A 131 3.09 -11.11 2.40
C PHE A 131 3.04 -12.60 2.00
N LEU A 132 4.11 -13.33 2.24
CA LEU A 132 4.18 -14.74 1.87
C LEU A 132 3.27 -15.65 2.70
N ILE A 133 2.78 -15.19 3.84
CA ILE A 133 1.96 -16.00 4.74
C ILE A 133 0.48 -15.61 4.75
N ILE A 134 0.10 -14.55 4.06
CA ILE A 134 -1.33 -14.19 3.98
C ILE A 134 -2.02 -14.96 2.82
#